data_dd0999650e67d90a7d85a9d4f792d86c
#
_entry.id   dd0999650e67d90a7d85a9d4f792d86c
#
_cell.length_a   1.000
_cell.length_b   1.000
_cell.length_c   1.000
_cell.angle_alpha   90.00
_cell.angle_beta   90.00
_cell.angle_gamma   90.00
#
_symmetry.space_group_name_H-M   'P 1'
#
loop_
_entity.id
_entity.type
_entity.pdbx_description
1 polymer ?
#
loop_
_entity_poly.entity_id
_entity_poly.type
_entity_poly.pdbx_seq_one_letter_code
_entity_poly.pdbx_strand_id
1 'polypeptide(L)' 'MKVIIAEKPSVAQAIASVVGARQRKEGYLMGDGYAVAWAFG' A
#
# COMPACT_ATOMS: atom_id res chain seq x y z
N MET A 1 -12.59 -4.14 -2.65
CA MET A 1 -11.25 -3.61 -2.31
C MET A 1 -10.24 -4.03 -3.37
N LYS A 2 -9.42 -3.10 -3.80
CA LYS A 2 -8.36 -3.41 -4.76
C LYS A 2 -7.04 -3.55 -4.01
N VAL A 3 -6.29 -4.59 -4.36
CA VAL A 3 -5.02 -4.88 -3.72
C VAL A 3 -3.90 -4.58 -4.71
N ILE A 4 -2.92 -3.80 -4.26
CA ILE A 4 -1.75 -3.44 -5.07
C ILE A 4 -0.53 -3.98 -4.35
N ILE A 5 0.31 -4.69 -5.08
CA ILE A 5 1.55 -5.24 -4.53
C ILE A 5 2.72 -4.47 -5.12
N ALA A 6 3.47 -3.80 -4.27
CA ALA A 6 4.67 -3.08 -4.68
C ALA A 6 5.91 -3.92 -4.40
N GLU A 7 6.99 -3.58 -5.04
CA GLU A 7 8.24 -4.31 -4.88
C GLU A 7 8.94 -3.93 -3.57
N LYS A 8 8.83 -2.67 -3.17
CA LYS A 8 9.51 -2.14 -1.98
C LYS A 8 8.56 -1.31 -1.14
N PRO A 9 8.81 -1.20 0.18
CA PRO A 9 7.97 -0.35 1.03
C PRO A 9 7.90 1.10 0.59
N SER A 10 9.00 1.66 0.09
CA SER A 10 9.02 3.05 -0.37
C SER A 10 8.10 3.25 -1.57
N VAL A 11 8.07 2.28 -2.48
CA VAL A 11 7.16 2.32 -3.63
C VAL A 11 5.72 2.15 -3.18
N ALA A 12 5.47 1.25 -2.22
CA ALA A 12 4.14 1.07 -1.67
C ALA A 12 3.62 2.36 -1.05
N GLN A 13 4.46 3.09 -0.33
CA GLN A 13 4.07 4.36 0.27
C GLN A 13 3.73 5.41 -0.78
N ALA A 14 4.49 5.46 -1.86
CA ALA A 14 4.21 6.38 -2.96
C ALA A 14 2.86 6.07 -3.61
N ILE A 15 2.60 4.80 -3.88
CA ILE A 15 1.32 4.37 -4.46
C ILE A 15 0.18 4.66 -3.49
N ALA A 16 0.36 4.34 -2.22
CA ALA A 16 -0.65 4.56 -1.20
C ALA A 16 -1.03 6.04 -1.10
N SER A 17 -0.05 6.92 -1.21
CA SER A 17 -0.29 8.35 -1.21
C SER A 17 -1.18 8.79 -2.37
N VAL A 18 -0.94 8.22 -3.55
CA VAL A 18 -1.72 8.55 -4.74
C VAL A 18 -3.16 8.06 -4.63
N VAL A 19 -3.37 6.86 -4.13
CA VAL A 19 -4.71 6.26 -4.05
C VAL A 19 -5.43 6.55 -2.73
N GLY A 20 -4.80 7.24 -1.80
CA GLY A 20 -5.42 7.61 -0.54
C GLY A 20 -5.41 6.52 0.52
N ALA A 21 -4.61 5.50 0.35
CA ALA A 21 -4.49 4.40 1.31
C ALA A 21 -3.56 4.78 2.46
N ARG A 22 -4.06 5.59 3.39
CA ARG A 22 -3.22 6.21 4.42
C ARG A 22 -3.20 5.48 5.76
N GLN A 23 -4.04 4.50 5.94
CA GLN A 23 -4.07 3.74 7.19
C GLN A 23 -2.96 2.70 7.15
N ARG A 24 -2.02 2.84 8.06
CA ARG A 24 -0.91 1.92 8.15
C ARG A 24 -1.31 0.71 8.97
N LYS A 25 -1.25 -0.44 8.34
CA LYS A 25 -1.49 -1.73 8.98
C LYS A 25 -0.20 -2.52 9.05
N GLU A 26 -0.25 -3.64 9.71
CA GLU A 26 0.91 -4.50 9.81
C GLU A 26 1.20 -5.14 8.45
N GLY A 27 2.25 -4.66 7.79
CA GLY A 27 2.69 -5.18 6.50
C GLY A 27 1.98 -4.61 5.28
N TYR A 28 1.08 -3.63 5.46
CA TYR A 28 0.41 -3.02 4.32
C TYR A 28 -0.21 -1.68 4.71
N LEU A 29 -0.64 -0.95 3.69
CA LEU A 29 -1.35 0.31 3.85
C LEU A 29 -2.74 0.15 3.23
N MET A 30 -3.77 0.69 3.87
CA MET A 30 -5.11 0.59 3.33
C MET A 30 -5.89 1.89 3.51
N GLY A 31 -6.92 2.04 2.71
CA GLY A 31 -7.84 3.16 2.78
C GLY A 31 -8.43 3.41 1.42
N ASP A 32 -9.56 4.11 1.41
CA ASP A 32 -10.26 4.54 0.19
C ASP A 32 -10.49 3.40 -0.81
N GLY A 33 -10.77 2.19 -0.31
CA GLY A 33 -11.05 1.03 -1.17
C GLY A 33 -9.81 0.34 -1.71
N TYR A 34 -8.61 0.73 -1.26
CA TYR A 34 -7.35 0.14 -1.71
C TYR A 34 -6.58 -0.45 -0.54
N ALA A 35 -5.84 -1.49 -0.83
CA ALA A 35 -4.84 -2.03 0.08
C ALA A 35 -3.53 -2.14 -0.70
N VAL A 36 -2.47 -1.55 -0.17
CA VAL A 36 -1.15 -1.55 -0.82
C VAL A 36 -0.19 -2.31 0.07
N ALA A 37 0.33 -3.40 -0.44
CA ALA A 37 1.31 -4.22 0.25
C ALA A 37 2.63 -4.19 -0.51
N TRP A 38 3.65 -4.78 0.08
CA TRP A 38 4.95 -4.89 -0.57
C TRP A 38 5.56 -6.24 -0.27
N ALA A 39 6.36 -6.71 -1.20
CA ALA A 39 7.08 -7.96 -1.04
C ALA A 39 8.45 -7.66 -0.43
N PHE A 40 8.85 -8.46 0.53
CA PHE A 40 10.20 -8.39 1.07
C PHE A 40 11.11 -9.17 0.15
N GLY A 41 11.95 -8.42 -0.52
CA GLY A 41 12.89 -9.03 -1.47
C GLY A 41 14.05 -9.71 -0.80
#